data_17720fe949e654ce06e6b38dfc896826
#
_entry.id   17720fe949e654ce06e6b38dfc896826
#
_cell.length_a   1.000
_cell.length_b   1.000
_cell.length_c   1.000
_cell.angle_alpha   90.00
_cell.angle_beta   90.00
_cell.angle_gamma   90.00
#
_symmetry.space_group_name_H-M   'P 1'
#
loop_
_entity.id
_entity.type
_entity.pdbx_description
1 polymer ?
#
loop_
_entity_poly.entity_id
_entity_poly.type
_entity_poly.pdbx_seq_one_letter_code
_entity_poly.pdbx_strand_id
1 'polypeptide(L)'
;MMKVSVFKLPLLIILLLMTSATMAKEDGQYLLTEKTYKALSAAQALMEADKFAAAETQLKSLLDKTESSSYERAVVQQTLGYLYSSLEDYTKASSLFQQALDSNALPEKVSHDLLYNIGQLYLADEQYNKGIVMLEKWLKTEASPPNSAHVLLASAYYRAKNYKKTIEHISVAIKNDKSVKEAWYQVLLAAHLELKQYKPAISVLETLITLYPYQTSYWSQLSALYLQQNKEFTAMAVKMLAQRLELGDAKTLNSLADMYRYLQIPYKSAQLLTQGINDGVIPSDLENLNRLADSWLAAKEALKALPILGKIATLDDSGESDLKYSRVLFGLEQWQNAEDSLTKSLTKLKGKRAGTALLLLGMTQFHLGQLSQAKASFTKAVKFEDERNQAGQWLRHVDNLLSEGEPDAG
;
A
#
# COMPACT_ATOMS: atom_id res chain seq x y z
N MET A 1 -4.14 1.45 4.58
CA MET A 1 -4.22 2.93 4.55
C MET A 1 -2.89 3.46 4.04
N MET A 2 -2.82 3.82 2.76
CA MET A 2 -1.67 4.50 2.20
C MET A 2 -1.57 5.89 2.84
N LYS A 3 -0.48 6.16 3.57
CA LYS A 3 -0.10 7.54 3.84
C LYS A 3 0.35 8.12 2.50
N VAL A 4 -0.58 8.76 1.79
CA VAL A 4 -0.20 9.66 0.70
C VAL A 4 0.67 10.71 1.37
N SER A 5 1.97 10.66 1.10
CA SER A 5 2.89 11.73 1.49
C SER A 5 2.45 12.96 0.71
N VAL A 6 1.51 13.69 1.30
CA VAL A 6 1.00 14.91 0.70
C VAL A 6 2.12 15.91 0.82
N PHE A 7 2.63 16.29 -0.30
CA PHE A 7 3.61 17.34 -0.53
C PHE A 7 3.48 18.46 0.51
N LYS A 8 4.52 18.66 1.30
CA LYS A 8 4.81 20.01 1.78
C LYS A 8 5.19 20.79 0.51
N LEU A 9 4.21 21.44 -0.13
CA LEU A 9 4.53 22.43 -1.14
C LEU A 9 5.45 23.44 -0.46
N PRO A 10 6.65 23.70 -0.98
CA PRO A 10 7.40 24.84 -0.51
C PRO A 10 6.49 26.05 -0.73
N LEU A 11 6.23 26.79 0.34
CA LEU A 11 5.54 28.07 0.28
C LEU A 11 6.44 29.00 -0.54
N LEU A 12 6.25 28.99 -1.85
CA LEU A 12 6.97 29.91 -2.74
C LEU A 12 6.28 31.27 -2.60
N ILE A 13 6.55 31.93 -1.47
CA ILE A 13 6.20 33.34 -1.31
C ILE A 13 7.15 34.08 -2.23
N ILE A 14 6.68 34.34 -3.44
CA ILE A 14 7.36 35.27 -4.32
C ILE A 14 7.25 36.61 -3.63
N LEU A 15 8.33 36.97 -2.92
CA LEU A 15 8.54 38.32 -2.48
C LEU A 15 8.66 39.17 -3.77
N LEU A 16 7.53 39.69 -4.26
CA LEU A 16 7.52 40.60 -5.36
C LEU A 16 8.25 41.85 -4.84
N LEU A 17 9.58 41.85 -5.07
CA LEU A 17 10.38 43.04 -4.93
C LEU A 17 9.62 44.16 -5.64
N MET A 18 9.29 45.21 -4.90
CA MET A 18 8.67 46.39 -5.43
C MET A 18 9.59 47.02 -6.50
N THR A 19 9.51 46.51 -7.72
CA THR A 19 9.95 47.23 -8.92
C THR A 19 8.88 48.23 -9.30
N SER A 20 8.45 49.03 -8.31
CA SER A 20 7.44 50.07 -8.52
C SER A 20 7.98 51.38 -9.06
N ALA A 21 9.22 51.39 -9.53
CA ALA A 21 9.76 52.61 -10.14
C ALA A 21 9.33 52.87 -11.59
N THR A 22 8.57 51.96 -12.24
CA THR A 22 8.24 52.11 -13.67
C THR A 22 6.74 52.16 -14.01
N MET A 23 5.85 52.10 -13.03
CA MET A 23 4.39 52.27 -13.27
C MET A 23 3.85 53.63 -12.82
N ALA A 24 4.67 54.68 -12.94
CA ALA A 24 4.25 56.07 -12.67
C ALA A 24 3.54 56.66 -13.89
N LYS A 25 2.39 56.11 -14.30
CA LYS A 25 1.60 56.76 -15.35
C LYS A 25 0.08 56.53 -15.31
N GLU A 26 -0.46 55.95 -14.25
CA GLU A 26 -1.91 55.95 -14.02
C GLU A 26 -2.21 56.21 -12.54
N ASP A 27 -2.80 57.39 -12.28
CA ASP A 27 -3.38 57.88 -11.04
C ASP A 27 -2.46 57.96 -9.79
N GLY A 28 -2.25 59.18 -9.30
CA GLY A 28 -1.56 59.53 -8.04
C GLY A 28 -2.15 58.89 -6.77
N GLN A 29 -3.01 57.92 -6.89
CA GLN A 29 -3.72 57.20 -5.83
C GLN A 29 -2.83 56.19 -5.09
N TYR A 30 -1.80 55.64 -5.75
CA TYR A 30 -0.94 54.55 -5.20
C TYR A 30 0.48 55.01 -4.92
N LEU A 31 0.62 56.17 -4.26
CA LEU A 31 1.92 56.74 -3.89
C LEU A 31 2.20 56.55 -2.40
N LEU A 32 3.43 56.13 -2.09
CA LEU A 32 3.96 56.15 -0.73
C LEU A 32 4.62 57.52 -0.45
N THR A 33 4.48 58.03 0.76
CA THR A 33 5.30 59.15 1.20
C THR A 33 6.77 58.70 1.28
N GLU A 34 7.71 59.64 1.09
CA GLU A 34 9.14 59.35 1.19
C GLU A 34 9.51 58.70 2.53
N LYS A 35 8.84 59.14 3.60
CA LYS A 35 9.03 58.61 4.95
C LYS A 35 8.61 57.14 5.03
N THR A 36 7.44 56.78 4.52
CA THR A 36 6.92 55.42 4.50
C THR A 36 7.77 54.51 3.62
N TYR A 37 8.17 54.98 2.44
CA TYR A 37 9.06 54.25 1.54
C TYR A 37 10.40 53.89 2.20
N LYS A 38 11.08 54.89 2.83
CA LYS A 38 12.35 54.67 3.54
C LYS A 38 12.18 53.64 4.69
N ALA A 39 11.11 53.76 5.44
CA ALA A 39 10.83 52.85 6.55
C ALA A 39 10.56 51.41 6.09
N LEU A 40 9.80 51.22 5.00
CA LEU A 40 9.54 49.91 4.40
C LEU A 40 10.83 49.29 3.85
N SER A 41 11.64 50.08 3.11
CA SER A 41 12.94 49.58 2.59
C SER A 41 13.89 49.18 3.70
N ALA A 42 13.94 49.92 4.80
CA ALA A 42 14.76 49.57 5.96
C ALA A 42 14.23 48.28 6.66
N ALA A 43 12.92 48.11 6.75
CA ALA A 43 12.32 46.90 7.32
C ALA A 43 12.60 45.67 6.43
N GLN A 44 12.53 45.82 5.10
CA GLN A 44 12.88 44.74 4.16
C GLN A 44 14.36 44.33 4.29
N ALA A 45 15.28 45.29 4.39
CA ALA A 45 16.69 45.00 4.62
C ALA A 45 16.94 44.24 5.96
N LEU A 46 16.14 44.57 6.99
CA LEU A 46 16.18 43.80 8.26
C LEU A 46 15.67 42.39 8.09
N MET A 47 14.61 42.18 7.30
CA MET A 47 14.08 40.83 6.99
C MET A 47 15.07 40.00 6.18
N GLU A 48 15.74 40.59 5.19
CA GLU A 48 16.79 39.94 4.41
C GLU A 48 18.01 39.55 5.25
N ALA A 49 18.26 40.30 6.35
CA ALA A 49 19.31 40.00 7.31
C ALA A 49 18.86 39.10 8.48
N ASP A 50 17.68 38.44 8.37
CA ASP A 50 17.04 37.59 9.39
C ASP A 50 16.78 38.33 10.73
N LYS A 51 16.78 39.66 10.75
CA LYS A 51 16.51 40.49 11.95
C LYS A 51 15.00 40.74 12.10
N PHE A 52 14.21 39.70 12.12
CA PHE A 52 12.74 39.76 12.09
C PHE A 52 12.13 40.54 13.25
N ALA A 53 12.65 40.41 14.48
CA ALA A 53 12.14 41.18 15.63
C ALA A 53 12.29 42.71 15.48
N ALA A 54 13.42 43.14 14.90
CA ALA A 54 13.66 44.57 14.62
C ALA A 54 12.75 45.06 13.49
N ALA A 55 12.60 44.29 12.42
CA ALA A 55 11.68 44.56 11.32
C ALA A 55 10.23 44.68 11.81
N GLU A 56 9.78 43.75 12.64
CA GLU A 56 8.44 43.74 13.25
C GLU A 56 8.18 45.01 14.05
N THR A 57 9.12 45.38 14.93
CA THR A 57 9.01 46.61 15.75
C THR A 57 8.88 47.86 14.87
N GLN A 58 9.70 47.93 13.83
CA GLN A 58 9.68 49.07 12.90
C GLN A 58 8.38 49.15 12.11
N LEU A 59 7.92 48.02 11.56
CA LEU A 59 6.69 47.93 10.78
C LEU A 59 5.44 48.23 11.63
N LYS A 60 5.37 47.75 12.88
CA LYS A 60 4.29 48.05 13.81
C LYS A 60 4.25 49.56 14.14
N SER A 61 5.40 50.15 14.46
CA SER A 61 5.47 51.61 14.69
C SER A 61 5.10 52.42 13.45
N LEU A 62 5.34 51.89 12.25
CA LEU A 62 4.90 52.53 11.01
C LEU A 62 3.39 52.38 10.83
N LEU A 63 2.84 51.20 11.08
CA LEU A 63 1.40 50.90 10.98
C LEU A 63 0.57 51.83 11.86
N ASP A 64 1.03 52.11 13.10
CA ASP A 64 0.34 52.98 14.05
C ASP A 64 0.28 54.45 13.57
N LYS A 65 1.15 54.85 12.63
CA LYS A 65 1.24 56.22 12.09
C LYS A 65 0.54 56.40 10.75
N THR A 66 0.00 55.32 10.19
CA THR A 66 -0.72 55.35 8.90
C THR A 66 -2.22 55.48 9.10
N GLU A 67 -2.91 56.21 8.20
CA GLU A 67 -4.37 56.34 8.23
C GLU A 67 -5.10 55.02 7.92
N SER A 68 -6.26 54.84 8.51
CA SER A 68 -6.97 53.53 8.55
C SER A 68 -7.31 52.92 7.19
N SER A 69 -7.57 53.68 6.17
CA SER A 69 -7.96 53.21 4.83
C SER A 69 -6.99 53.67 3.75
N SER A 70 -5.73 53.99 4.12
CA SER A 70 -4.74 54.48 3.16
C SER A 70 -4.03 53.33 2.44
N TYR A 71 -3.56 53.64 1.22
CA TYR A 71 -2.66 52.75 0.48
C TYR A 71 -1.40 52.39 1.29
N GLU A 72 -0.83 53.37 1.99
CA GLU A 72 0.35 53.15 2.84
C GLU A 72 0.09 52.11 3.93
N ARG A 73 -1.06 52.18 4.61
CA ARG A 73 -1.43 51.21 5.62
C ARG A 73 -1.56 49.79 5.05
N ALA A 74 -2.22 49.65 3.90
CA ALA A 74 -2.38 48.37 3.23
C ALA A 74 -1.02 47.77 2.84
N VAL A 75 -0.07 48.55 2.35
CA VAL A 75 1.28 48.08 2.01
C VAL A 75 2.08 47.69 3.27
N VAL A 76 1.94 48.45 4.38
CA VAL A 76 2.58 48.06 5.65
C VAL A 76 2.01 46.78 6.20
N GLN A 77 0.68 46.58 6.14
CA GLN A 77 0.00 45.32 6.54
C GLN A 77 0.47 44.17 5.66
N GLN A 78 0.58 44.36 4.37
CA GLN A 78 1.10 43.35 3.45
C GLN A 78 2.55 43.00 3.80
N THR A 79 3.43 43.96 4.09
CA THR A 79 4.82 43.70 4.47
C THR A 79 4.93 42.95 5.80
N LEU A 80 4.11 43.32 6.80
CA LEU A 80 3.99 42.56 8.05
C LEU A 80 3.47 41.15 7.82
N GLY A 81 2.53 40.97 6.90
CA GLY A 81 2.04 39.65 6.50
C GLY A 81 3.15 38.76 5.95
N TYR A 82 4.02 39.30 5.08
CA TYR A 82 5.19 38.56 4.60
C TYR A 82 6.18 38.22 5.71
N LEU A 83 6.43 39.16 6.65
CA LEU A 83 7.28 38.91 7.81
C LEU A 83 6.75 37.74 8.65
N TYR A 84 5.48 37.78 9.03
CA TYR A 84 4.89 36.67 9.82
C TYR A 84 4.81 35.33 9.04
N SER A 85 4.67 35.39 7.73
CA SER A 85 4.77 34.21 6.89
C SER A 85 6.17 33.62 6.93
N SER A 86 7.22 34.42 6.91
CA SER A 86 8.61 33.98 7.06
C SER A 86 8.89 33.40 8.46
N LEU A 87 8.14 33.81 9.48
CA LEU A 87 8.17 33.29 10.83
C LEU A 87 7.24 32.07 11.03
N GLU A 88 6.60 31.59 9.97
CA GLU A 88 5.60 30.51 9.99
C GLU A 88 4.36 30.80 10.87
N ASP A 89 4.13 32.06 11.26
CA ASP A 89 2.90 32.50 11.95
C ASP A 89 1.81 32.78 10.89
N TYR A 90 1.29 31.71 10.30
CA TYR A 90 0.36 31.77 9.18
C TYR A 90 -0.97 32.42 9.56
N THR A 91 -1.37 32.32 10.82
CA THR A 91 -2.58 32.96 11.34
C THR A 91 -2.45 34.51 11.31
N LYS A 92 -1.34 35.06 11.83
CA LYS A 92 -1.12 36.51 11.75
C LYS A 92 -0.91 36.98 10.32
N ALA A 93 -0.13 36.23 9.53
CA ALA A 93 0.12 36.54 8.13
C ALA A 93 -1.18 36.67 7.33
N SER A 94 -2.06 35.67 7.41
CA SER A 94 -3.35 35.64 6.70
C SER A 94 -4.28 36.77 7.18
N SER A 95 -4.29 37.07 8.49
CA SER A 95 -5.08 38.15 9.05
C SER A 95 -4.65 39.53 8.52
N LEU A 96 -3.33 39.77 8.44
CA LEU A 96 -2.78 41.05 7.93
C LEU A 96 -3.03 41.19 6.42
N PHE A 97 -2.85 40.13 5.66
CA PHE A 97 -3.18 40.18 4.24
C PHE A 97 -4.69 40.39 4.00
N GLN A 98 -5.55 39.80 4.84
CA GLN A 98 -6.99 40.02 4.76
C GLN A 98 -7.34 41.49 5.07
N GLN A 99 -6.74 42.08 6.11
CA GLN A 99 -6.94 43.51 6.43
C GLN A 99 -6.49 44.41 5.28
N ALA A 100 -5.34 44.12 4.67
CA ALA A 100 -4.85 44.86 3.52
C ALA A 100 -5.83 44.76 2.32
N LEU A 101 -6.36 43.57 2.07
CA LEU A 101 -7.35 43.30 1.02
C LEU A 101 -8.68 44.03 1.29
N ASP A 102 -9.18 43.98 2.53
CA ASP A 102 -10.48 44.55 2.93
C ASP A 102 -10.46 46.09 2.92
N SER A 103 -9.26 46.71 2.98
CA SER A 103 -9.12 48.18 2.88
C SER A 103 -9.55 48.72 1.51
N ASN A 104 -9.57 47.87 0.48
CA ASN A 104 -9.77 48.22 -0.93
C ASN A 104 -8.83 49.34 -1.43
N ALA A 105 -7.69 49.53 -0.75
CA ALA A 105 -6.70 50.57 -1.05
C ALA A 105 -5.55 50.10 -1.96
N LEU A 106 -5.49 48.78 -2.23
CA LEU A 106 -4.45 48.19 -3.08
C LEU A 106 -4.86 48.19 -4.56
N PRO A 107 -3.88 48.27 -5.49
CA PRO A 107 -4.14 48.04 -6.91
C PRO A 107 -4.83 46.71 -7.15
N GLU A 108 -5.68 46.65 -8.19
CA GLU A 108 -6.47 45.43 -8.51
C GLU A 108 -5.58 44.17 -8.66
N LYS A 109 -4.48 44.30 -9.38
CA LYS A 109 -3.51 43.19 -9.55
C LYS A 109 -2.93 42.73 -8.22
N VAL A 110 -2.56 43.66 -7.33
CA VAL A 110 -2.00 43.27 -6.01
C VAL A 110 -3.07 42.60 -5.15
N SER A 111 -4.29 43.12 -5.17
CA SER A 111 -5.44 42.53 -4.48
C SER A 111 -5.73 41.13 -4.99
N HIS A 112 -5.64 40.91 -6.31
CA HIS A 112 -5.78 39.60 -6.93
C HIS A 112 -4.68 38.62 -6.47
N ASP A 113 -3.41 39.02 -6.53
CA ASP A 113 -2.27 38.18 -6.10
C ASP A 113 -2.36 37.86 -4.60
N LEU A 114 -2.88 38.80 -3.79
CA LEU A 114 -3.09 38.58 -2.36
C LEU A 114 -4.09 37.45 -2.05
N LEU A 115 -5.14 37.31 -2.86
CA LEU A 115 -6.08 36.18 -2.71
C LEU A 115 -5.37 34.82 -2.81
N TYR A 116 -4.43 34.68 -3.74
CA TYR A 116 -3.63 33.47 -3.89
C TYR A 116 -2.75 33.22 -2.66
N ASN A 117 -2.05 34.27 -2.18
CA ASN A 117 -1.19 34.20 -1.00
C ASN A 117 -1.98 33.84 0.27
N ILE A 118 -3.14 34.49 0.50
CA ILE A 118 -4.03 34.21 1.63
C ILE A 118 -4.49 32.73 1.54
N GLY A 119 -4.86 32.28 0.35
CA GLY A 119 -5.24 30.90 0.11
C GLY A 119 -4.15 29.90 0.53
N GLN A 120 -2.91 30.15 0.11
CA GLN A 120 -1.75 29.32 0.49
C GLN A 120 -1.51 29.32 2.01
N LEU A 121 -1.59 30.48 2.67
CA LEU A 121 -1.40 30.59 4.12
C LEU A 121 -2.47 29.79 4.89
N TYR A 122 -3.74 29.89 4.48
CA TYR A 122 -4.79 29.08 5.09
C TYR A 122 -4.56 27.57 4.89
N LEU A 123 -4.02 27.16 3.74
CA LEU A 123 -3.69 25.75 3.54
C LEU A 123 -2.50 25.30 4.39
N ALA A 124 -1.50 26.16 4.59
CA ALA A 124 -0.37 25.90 5.48
C ALA A 124 -0.81 25.78 6.95
N ASP A 125 -1.80 26.58 7.35
CA ASP A 125 -2.44 26.58 8.67
C ASP A 125 -3.56 25.50 8.79
N GLU A 126 -3.63 24.56 7.84
CA GLU A 126 -4.62 23.47 7.77
C GLU A 126 -6.10 23.93 7.74
N GLN A 127 -6.35 25.20 7.50
CA GLN A 127 -7.69 25.78 7.32
C GLN A 127 -8.19 25.57 5.88
N TYR A 128 -8.27 24.32 5.44
CA TYR A 128 -8.47 23.94 4.04
C TYR A 128 -9.68 24.62 3.38
N ASN A 129 -10.82 24.70 4.07
CA ASN A 129 -12.03 25.30 3.52
C ASN A 129 -11.84 26.82 3.24
N LYS A 130 -11.15 27.55 4.13
CA LYS A 130 -10.86 28.98 3.91
C LYS A 130 -9.88 29.16 2.76
N GLY A 131 -8.83 28.33 2.72
CA GLY A 131 -7.86 28.35 1.63
C GLY A 131 -8.50 28.09 0.26
N ILE A 132 -9.40 27.10 0.18
CA ILE A 132 -10.17 26.82 -1.04
C ILE A 132 -10.98 28.03 -1.48
N VAL A 133 -11.69 28.70 -0.56
CA VAL A 133 -12.51 29.89 -0.91
C VAL A 133 -11.65 31.00 -1.52
N MET A 134 -10.47 31.26 -0.98
CA MET A 134 -9.57 32.30 -1.49
C MET A 134 -8.98 31.90 -2.85
N LEU A 135 -8.53 30.67 -3.00
CA LEU A 135 -7.99 30.17 -4.26
C LEU A 135 -9.05 30.09 -5.38
N GLU A 136 -10.27 29.74 -5.06
CA GLU A 136 -11.38 29.74 -6.02
C GLU A 136 -11.75 31.16 -6.47
N LYS A 137 -11.73 32.15 -5.55
CA LYS A 137 -11.91 33.55 -5.92
C LYS A 137 -10.81 34.02 -6.87
N TRP A 138 -9.57 33.71 -6.54
CA TRP A 138 -8.42 34.03 -7.39
C TRP A 138 -8.56 33.37 -8.77
N LEU A 139 -8.88 32.07 -8.82
CA LEU A 139 -8.99 31.29 -10.07
C LEU A 139 -10.05 31.85 -11.04
N LYS A 140 -11.15 32.40 -10.51
CA LYS A 140 -12.23 32.98 -11.34
C LYS A 140 -11.80 34.15 -12.19
N THR A 141 -10.81 34.90 -11.74
CA THR A 141 -10.34 36.14 -12.39
C THR A 141 -8.96 35.98 -13.03
N GLU A 142 -8.30 34.80 -12.81
CA GLU A 142 -7.02 34.51 -13.44
C GLU A 142 -7.22 34.03 -14.88
N ALA A 143 -6.68 34.79 -15.83
CA ALA A 143 -6.86 34.50 -17.26
C ALA A 143 -6.12 33.24 -17.73
N SER A 144 -5.01 32.91 -17.10
CA SER A 144 -4.15 31.77 -17.45
C SER A 144 -3.60 31.07 -16.21
N PRO A 145 -4.44 30.32 -15.48
CA PRO A 145 -4.02 29.68 -14.25
C PRO A 145 -2.88 28.68 -14.51
N PRO A 146 -1.79 28.74 -13.74
CA PRO A 146 -0.73 27.77 -13.86
C PRO A 146 -1.20 26.40 -13.35
N ASN A 147 -0.64 25.30 -13.91
CA ASN A 147 -0.95 23.93 -13.46
C ASN A 147 -0.74 23.73 -11.95
N SER A 148 0.23 24.45 -11.37
CA SER A 148 0.49 24.40 -9.91
C SER A 148 -0.70 24.89 -9.07
N ALA A 149 -1.49 25.84 -9.54
CA ALA A 149 -2.70 26.30 -8.84
C ALA A 149 -3.79 25.20 -8.84
N HIS A 150 -3.97 24.49 -9.95
CA HIS A 150 -4.88 23.34 -10.01
C HIS A 150 -4.41 22.19 -9.11
N VAL A 151 -3.11 21.91 -9.06
CA VAL A 151 -2.55 20.90 -8.15
C VAL A 151 -2.75 21.31 -6.69
N LEU A 152 -2.57 22.59 -6.36
CA LEU A 152 -2.78 23.13 -5.02
C LEU A 152 -4.25 22.97 -4.60
N LEU A 153 -5.19 23.40 -5.43
CA LEU A 153 -6.63 23.23 -5.20
C LEU A 153 -7.01 21.75 -5.08
N ALA A 154 -6.49 20.88 -5.94
CA ALA A 154 -6.75 19.45 -5.85
C ALA A 154 -6.29 18.88 -4.50
N SER A 155 -5.11 19.27 -4.03
CA SER A 155 -4.58 18.88 -2.73
C SER A 155 -5.44 19.38 -1.57
N ALA A 156 -5.88 20.64 -1.64
CA ALA A 156 -6.75 21.26 -0.67
C ALA A 156 -8.13 20.56 -0.60
N TYR A 157 -8.74 20.31 -1.74
CA TYR A 157 -10.00 19.58 -1.83
C TYR A 157 -9.88 18.12 -1.34
N TYR A 158 -8.74 17.46 -1.61
CA TYR A 158 -8.49 16.13 -1.06
C TYR A 158 -8.47 16.13 0.47
N ARG A 159 -7.79 17.11 1.08
CA ARG A 159 -7.75 17.31 2.53
C ARG A 159 -9.13 17.65 3.10
N ALA A 160 -9.90 18.45 2.39
CA ALA A 160 -11.30 18.76 2.73
C ALA A 160 -12.28 17.61 2.42
N LYS A 161 -11.79 16.45 1.94
CA LYS A 161 -12.57 15.26 1.55
C LYS A 161 -13.58 15.52 0.42
N ASN A 162 -13.36 16.54 -0.38
CA ASN A 162 -14.14 16.79 -1.59
C ASN A 162 -13.46 16.14 -2.81
N TYR A 163 -13.51 14.83 -2.87
CA TYR A 163 -12.80 14.04 -3.88
C TYR A 163 -13.27 14.29 -5.31
N LYS A 164 -14.53 14.71 -5.52
CA LYS A 164 -15.02 15.09 -6.86
C LYS A 164 -14.28 16.32 -7.38
N LYS A 165 -14.13 17.36 -6.55
CA LYS A 165 -13.38 18.56 -6.91
C LYS A 165 -11.88 18.29 -7.01
N THR A 166 -11.36 17.38 -6.19
CA THR A 166 -9.97 16.88 -6.34
C THR A 166 -9.74 16.34 -7.75
N ILE A 167 -10.62 15.43 -8.23
CA ILE A 167 -10.50 14.84 -9.56
C ILE A 167 -10.59 15.90 -10.65
N GLU A 168 -11.53 16.84 -10.53
CA GLU A 168 -11.71 17.93 -11.48
C GLU A 168 -10.40 18.72 -11.66
N HIS A 169 -9.84 19.24 -10.58
CA HIS A 169 -8.64 20.07 -10.65
C HIS A 169 -7.39 19.29 -11.04
N ILE A 170 -7.16 18.10 -10.47
CA ILE A 170 -5.95 17.34 -10.80
C ILE A 170 -5.97 16.86 -12.26
N SER A 171 -7.15 16.57 -12.81
CA SER A 171 -7.29 16.17 -14.21
C SER A 171 -6.96 17.32 -15.18
N VAL A 172 -7.30 18.56 -14.81
CA VAL A 172 -6.89 19.75 -15.57
C VAL A 172 -5.37 19.89 -15.58
N ALA A 173 -4.72 19.76 -14.42
CA ALA A 173 -3.27 19.83 -14.32
C ALA A 173 -2.58 18.73 -15.15
N ILE A 174 -3.05 17.49 -15.06
CA ILE A 174 -2.51 16.35 -15.82
C ILE A 174 -2.67 16.56 -17.33
N LYS A 175 -3.82 17.07 -17.77
CA LYS A 175 -4.10 17.29 -19.20
C LYS A 175 -3.22 18.37 -19.80
N ASN A 176 -2.92 19.42 -19.05
CA ASN A 176 -2.23 20.61 -19.53
C ASN A 176 -0.71 20.55 -19.41
N ASP A 177 -0.15 19.55 -18.74
CA ASP A 177 1.28 19.42 -18.53
C ASP A 177 1.87 18.31 -19.42
N LYS A 178 2.99 18.63 -20.08
CA LYS A 178 3.73 17.64 -20.89
C LYS A 178 4.64 16.74 -20.03
N SER A 179 4.94 17.16 -18.80
CA SER A 179 5.82 16.47 -17.85
C SER A 179 5.09 16.19 -16.54
N VAL A 180 4.02 15.37 -16.64
CA VAL A 180 3.17 15.04 -15.50
C VAL A 180 3.96 14.32 -14.42
N LYS A 181 3.87 14.81 -13.18
CA LYS A 181 4.55 14.20 -12.03
C LYS A 181 3.77 12.99 -11.51
N GLU A 182 4.48 11.95 -11.11
CA GLU A 182 3.92 10.74 -10.49
C GLU A 182 2.91 11.05 -9.38
N ALA A 183 3.24 12.02 -8.53
CA ALA A 183 2.39 12.45 -7.42
C ALA A 183 0.99 12.92 -7.85
N TRP A 184 0.83 13.47 -9.04
CA TRP A 184 -0.47 13.93 -9.54
C TRP A 184 -1.38 12.73 -9.86
N TYR A 185 -0.81 11.69 -10.48
CA TYR A 185 -1.53 10.42 -10.69
C TYR A 185 -1.86 9.73 -9.36
N GLN A 186 -0.98 9.83 -8.35
CA GLN A 186 -1.27 9.29 -7.01
C GLN A 186 -2.44 10.00 -6.34
N VAL A 187 -2.54 11.34 -6.46
CA VAL A 187 -3.69 12.11 -5.95
C VAL A 187 -4.97 11.72 -6.69
N LEU A 188 -4.92 11.59 -8.02
CA LEU A 188 -6.05 11.17 -8.84
C LEU A 188 -6.52 9.76 -8.46
N LEU A 189 -5.59 8.83 -8.33
CA LEU A 189 -5.85 7.46 -7.90
C LEU A 189 -6.52 7.43 -6.53
N ALA A 190 -5.95 8.14 -5.55
CA ALA A 190 -6.49 8.19 -4.21
C ALA A 190 -7.92 8.74 -4.17
N ALA A 191 -8.20 9.81 -4.92
CA ALA A 191 -9.53 10.39 -4.99
C ALA A 191 -10.58 9.43 -5.63
N HIS A 192 -10.19 8.69 -6.68
CA HIS A 192 -11.06 7.67 -7.27
C HIS A 192 -11.32 6.51 -6.31
N LEU A 193 -10.31 6.08 -5.54
CA LEU A 193 -10.46 5.01 -4.54
C LEU A 193 -11.39 5.41 -3.40
N GLU A 194 -11.27 6.64 -2.90
CA GLU A 194 -12.15 7.17 -1.85
C GLU A 194 -13.62 7.23 -2.32
N LEU A 195 -13.86 7.52 -3.59
CA LEU A 195 -15.19 7.50 -4.21
C LEU A 195 -15.62 6.09 -4.66
N LYS A 196 -14.81 5.05 -4.43
CA LYS A 196 -15.06 3.68 -4.91
C LYS A 196 -15.26 3.58 -6.43
N GLN A 197 -14.64 4.48 -7.16
CA GLN A 197 -14.67 4.52 -8.63
C GLN A 197 -13.56 3.60 -9.17
N TYR A 198 -13.73 2.29 -9.01
CA TYR A 198 -12.69 1.30 -9.30
C TYR A 198 -12.26 1.26 -10.77
N LYS A 199 -13.19 1.48 -11.71
CA LYS A 199 -12.87 1.48 -13.13
C LYS A 199 -11.91 2.62 -13.54
N PRO A 200 -12.16 3.89 -13.17
CA PRO A 200 -11.17 4.95 -13.33
C PRO A 200 -9.86 4.71 -12.56
N ALA A 201 -9.92 4.19 -11.33
CA ALA A 201 -8.73 3.88 -10.54
C ALA A 201 -7.82 2.85 -11.23
N ILE A 202 -8.42 1.82 -11.85
CA ILE A 202 -7.69 0.84 -12.69
C ILE A 202 -6.98 1.54 -13.84
N SER A 203 -7.65 2.42 -14.57
CA SER A 203 -7.05 3.13 -15.70
C SER A 203 -5.86 4.01 -15.28
N VAL A 204 -5.96 4.65 -14.11
CA VAL A 204 -4.83 5.41 -13.54
C VAL A 204 -3.66 4.49 -13.19
N LEU A 205 -3.94 3.32 -12.60
CA LEU A 205 -2.89 2.35 -12.26
C LEU A 205 -2.24 1.75 -13.51
N GLU A 206 -3.00 1.49 -14.58
CA GLU A 206 -2.45 1.04 -15.87
C GLU A 206 -1.49 2.08 -16.45
N THR A 207 -1.84 3.37 -16.32
CA THR A 207 -0.94 4.46 -16.68
C THR A 207 0.32 4.46 -15.80
N LEU A 208 0.16 4.31 -14.48
CA LEU A 208 1.27 4.31 -13.53
C LEU A 208 2.25 3.15 -13.75
N ILE A 209 1.78 1.93 -14.02
CA ILE A 209 2.67 0.79 -14.33
C ILE A 209 3.38 0.96 -15.67
N THR A 210 2.78 1.70 -16.61
CA THR A 210 3.41 2.02 -17.90
C THR A 210 4.54 3.04 -17.75
N LEU A 211 4.31 4.08 -16.94
CA LEU A 211 5.29 5.15 -16.72
C LEU A 211 6.36 4.78 -15.69
N TYR A 212 5.98 3.99 -14.69
CA TYR A 212 6.82 3.60 -13.55
C TYR A 212 6.79 2.08 -13.33
N PRO A 213 7.26 1.28 -14.30
CA PRO A 213 7.09 -0.18 -14.31
C PRO A 213 7.78 -0.88 -13.13
N TYR A 214 8.79 -0.27 -12.54
CA TYR A 214 9.55 -0.86 -11.41
C TYR A 214 8.97 -0.54 -10.03
N GLN A 215 7.84 0.15 -9.96
CA GLN A 215 7.12 0.40 -8.70
C GLN A 215 6.17 -0.75 -8.37
N THR A 216 6.64 -1.71 -7.57
CA THR A 216 5.90 -2.94 -7.19
C THR A 216 4.53 -2.67 -6.57
N SER A 217 4.38 -1.54 -5.87
CA SER A 217 3.13 -1.16 -5.22
C SER A 217 1.98 -0.95 -6.21
N TYR A 218 2.24 -0.44 -7.41
CA TYR A 218 1.20 -0.22 -8.42
C TYR A 218 0.69 -1.53 -9.02
N TRP A 219 1.59 -2.49 -9.27
CA TRP A 219 1.20 -3.83 -9.73
C TRP A 219 0.33 -4.54 -8.71
N SER A 220 0.70 -4.45 -7.42
CA SER A 220 -0.07 -5.05 -6.33
C SER A 220 -1.45 -4.44 -6.19
N GLN A 221 -1.56 -3.10 -6.26
CA GLN A 221 -2.83 -2.39 -6.21
C GLN A 221 -3.71 -2.72 -7.41
N LEU A 222 -3.14 -2.74 -8.62
CA LEU A 222 -3.88 -3.06 -9.85
C LEU A 222 -4.44 -4.48 -9.78
N SER A 223 -3.63 -5.46 -9.36
CA SER A 223 -4.09 -6.83 -9.17
C SER A 223 -5.22 -6.91 -8.13
N ALA A 224 -5.09 -6.19 -7.00
CA ALA A 224 -6.13 -6.17 -5.96
C ALA A 224 -7.45 -5.57 -6.47
N LEU A 225 -7.40 -4.49 -7.27
CA LEU A 225 -8.61 -3.90 -7.85
C LEU A 225 -9.28 -4.84 -8.87
N TYR A 226 -8.50 -5.57 -9.66
CA TYR A 226 -9.07 -6.58 -10.57
C TYR A 226 -9.73 -7.73 -9.80
N LEU A 227 -9.13 -8.19 -8.69
CA LEU A 227 -9.78 -9.16 -7.79
C LEU A 227 -11.10 -8.65 -7.23
N GLN A 228 -11.12 -7.38 -6.79
CA GLN A 228 -12.34 -6.74 -6.27
C GLN A 228 -13.45 -6.62 -7.33
N GLN A 229 -13.09 -6.65 -8.62
CA GLN A 229 -14.02 -6.66 -9.74
C GLN A 229 -14.34 -8.06 -10.26
N ASN A 230 -14.00 -9.11 -9.51
CA ASN A 230 -14.17 -10.52 -9.90
C ASN A 230 -13.48 -10.86 -11.23
N LYS A 231 -12.31 -10.27 -11.47
CA LYS A 231 -11.49 -10.51 -12.67
C LYS A 231 -10.19 -11.22 -12.28
N GLU A 232 -10.33 -12.43 -11.73
CA GLU A 232 -9.25 -13.19 -11.11
C GLU A 232 -8.12 -13.51 -12.11
N PHE A 233 -8.47 -13.90 -13.33
CA PHE A 233 -7.46 -14.20 -14.37
C PHE A 233 -6.69 -12.96 -14.80
N THR A 234 -7.35 -11.81 -14.87
CA THR A 234 -6.66 -10.53 -15.16
C THR A 234 -5.75 -10.14 -14.01
N ALA A 235 -6.20 -10.28 -12.77
CA ALA A 235 -5.41 -10.03 -11.59
C ALA A 235 -4.15 -10.93 -11.53
N MET A 236 -4.30 -12.21 -11.90
CA MET A 236 -3.17 -13.14 -12.02
C MET A 236 -2.21 -12.69 -13.13
N ALA A 237 -2.71 -12.30 -14.30
CA ALA A 237 -1.88 -11.83 -15.41
C ALA A 237 -1.04 -10.60 -15.01
N VAL A 238 -1.62 -9.65 -14.26
CA VAL A 238 -0.90 -8.49 -13.72
C VAL A 238 0.25 -8.94 -12.81
N LYS A 239 0.02 -9.89 -11.90
CA LYS A 239 1.07 -10.44 -11.02
C LYS A 239 2.15 -11.19 -11.81
N MET A 240 1.77 -11.93 -12.84
CA MET A 240 2.72 -12.62 -13.71
C MET A 240 3.62 -11.63 -14.48
N LEU A 241 3.05 -10.52 -14.95
CA LEU A 241 3.83 -9.47 -15.63
C LEU A 241 4.82 -8.82 -14.65
N ALA A 242 4.40 -8.51 -13.43
CA ALA A 242 5.29 -7.99 -12.39
C ALA A 242 6.44 -8.96 -12.08
N GLN A 243 6.15 -10.26 -11.98
CA GLN A 243 7.16 -11.29 -11.75
C GLN A 243 8.16 -11.39 -12.91
N ARG A 244 7.71 -11.24 -14.16
CA ARG A 244 8.60 -11.20 -15.34
C ARG A 244 9.54 -10.01 -15.37
N LEU A 245 9.20 -8.93 -14.69
CA LEU A 245 10.07 -7.76 -14.49
C LEU A 245 10.98 -7.94 -13.26
N GLU A 246 11.05 -9.14 -12.69
CA GLU A 246 11.85 -9.47 -11.51
C GLU A 246 11.49 -8.64 -10.26
N LEU A 247 10.24 -8.16 -10.21
CA LEU A 247 9.72 -7.36 -9.10
C LEU A 247 9.20 -8.20 -7.92
N GLY A 248 9.53 -9.49 -7.88
CA GLY A 248 9.00 -10.43 -6.92
C GLY A 248 9.89 -10.61 -5.69
N ASP A 249 9.45 -10.13 -4.53
CA ASP A 249 9.91 -10.62 -3.23
C ASP A 249 9.20 -11.93 -2.85
N ALA A 250 9.63 -12.58 -1.77
CA ALA A 250 9.02 -13.82 -1.27
C ALA A 250 7.49 -13.70 -1.10
N LYS A 251 7.01 -12.57 -0.58
CA LYS A 251 5.59 -12.31 -0.35
C LYS A 251 4.80 -12.24 -1.67
N THR A 252 5.35 -11.58 -2.66
CA THR A 252 4.73 -11.42 -3.98
C THR A 252 4.66 -12.76 -4.72
N LEU A 253 5.75 -13.53 -4.68
CA LEU A 253 5.81 -14.88 -5.29
C LEU A 253 4.85 -15.84 -4.60
N ASN A 254 4.81 -15.85 -3.27
CA ASN A 254 3.86 -16.67 -2.50
C ASN A 254 2.40 -16.30 -2.84
N SER A 255 2.11 -14.99 -2.94
CA SER A 255 0.76 -14.52 -3.31
C SER A 255 0.37 -14.94 -4.74
N LEU A 256 1.31 -14.98 -5.68
CA LEU A 256 1.06 -15.47 -7.04
C LEU A 256 0.87 -16.99 -7.04
N ALA A 257 1.67 -17.74 -6.26
CA ALA A 257 1.54 -19.17 -6.10
C ALA A 257 0.18 -19.58 -5.50
N ASP A 258 -0.26 -18.86 -4.46
CA ASP A 258 -1.59 -19.07 -3.87
C ASP A 258 -2.72 -18.78 -4.87
N MET A 259 -2.55 -17.76 -5.70
CA MET A 259 -3.52 -17.44 -6.76
C MET A 259 -3.58 -18.52 -7.84
N TYR A 260 -2.45 -19.10 -8.24
CA TYR A 260 -2.43 -20.27 -9.14
C TYR A 260 -3.21 -21.44 -8.53
N ARG A 261 -3.03 -21.73 -7.23
CA ARG A 261 -3.78 -22.81 -6.55
C ARG A 261 -5.27 -22.52 -6.51
N TYR A 262 -5.65 -21.29 -6.14
CA TYR A 262 -7.05 -20.88 -6.10
C TYR A 262 -7.73 -21.03 -7.48
N LEU A 263 -7.04 -20.68 -8.55
CA LEU A 263 -7.52 -20.81 -9.93
C LEU A 263 -7.37 -22.23 -10.52
N GLN A 264 -7.09 -23.23 -9.67
CA GLN A 264 -6.94 -24.63 -10.06
C GLN A 264 -5.80 -24.88 -11.06
N ILE A 265 -4.69 -24.14 -10.91
CA ILE A 265 -3.46 -24.27 -11.71
C ILE A 265 -2.28 -24.68 -10.78
N PRO A 266 -2.40 -25.75 -9.97
CA PRO A 266 -1.45 -26.04 -8.91
C PRO A 266 -0.05 -26.39 -9.42
N TYR A 267 0.09 -26.90 -10.65
CA TYR A 267 1.38 -27.20 -11.24
C TYR A 267 2.23 -25.91 -11.42
N LYS A 268 1.62 -24.81 -11.89
CA LYS A 268 2.30 -23.52 -12.01
C LYS A 268 2.69 -22.93 -10.65
N SER A 269 1.82 -23.12 -9.64
CA SER A 269 2.15 -22.77 -8.26
C SER A 269 3.40 -23.48 -7.79
N ALA A 270 3.44 -24.81 -7.96
CA ALA A 270 4.57 -25.63 -7.54
C ALA A 270 5.87 -25.28 -8.27
N GLN A 271 5.81 -25.04 -9.59
CA GLN A 271 6.97 -24.59 -10.36
C GLN A 271 7.53 -23.25 -9.84
N LEU A 272 6.65 -22.27 -9.61
CA LEU A 272 7.04 -20.95 -9.11
C LEU A 272 7.69 -21.04 -7.73
N LEU A 273 7.09 -21.80 -6.81
CA LEU A 273 7.62 -22.00 -5.47
C LEU A 273 8.96 -22.76 -5.50
N THR A 274 9.08 -23.78 -6.35
CA THR A 274 10.34 -24.53 -6.52
C THR A 274 11.46 -23.60 -6.98
N GLN A 275 11.20 -22.79 -8.01
CA GLN A 275 12.18 -21.83 -8.51
C GLN A 275 12.52 -20.80 -7.44
N GLY A 276 11.53 -20.16 -6.80
CA GLY A 276 11.75 -19.14 -5.79
C GLY A 276 12.55 -19.64 -4.57
N ILE A 277 12.38 -20.90 -4.17
CA ILE A 277 13.15 -21.53 -3.09
C ILE A 277 14.58 -21.83 -3.57
N ASN A 278 14.75 -22.35 -4.77
CA ASN A 278 16.07 -22.66 -5.33
C ASN A 278 16.92 -21.41 -5.55
N ASP A 279 16.30 -20.32 -5.98
CA ASP A 279 16.94 -19.01 -6.21
C ASP A 279 17.19 -18.26 -4.88
N GLY A 280 16.72 -18.79 -3.74
CA GLY A 280 16.88 -18.18 -2.41
C GLY A 280 16.00 -16.97 -2.16
N VAL A 281 15.07 -16.64 -3.07
CA VAL A 281 14.11 -15.55 -2.91
C VAL A 281 13.04 -15.91 -1.88
N ILE A 282 12.55 -17.16 -1.91
CA ILE A 282 11.59 -17.69 -0.93
C ILE A 282 12.39 -18.50 0.10
N PRO A 283 12.26 -18.20 1.41
CA PRO A 283 12.90 -19.01 2.45
C PRO A 283 12.46 -20.47 2.42
N SER A 284 13.40 -21.39 2.65
CA SER A 284 13.12 -22.84 2.72
C SER A 284 12.69 -23.24 4.14
N ASP A 285 11.73 -22.51 4.71
CA ASP A 285 11.14 -22.77 6.02
C ASP A 285 9.94 -23.73 5.93
N LEU A 286 9.42 -24.10 7.10
CA LEU A 286 8.32 -25.07 7.21
C LEU A 286 7.05 -24.61 6.48
N GLU A 287 6.74 -23.31 6.52
CA GLU A 287 5.55 -22.74 5.88
C GLU A 287 5.65 -22.86 4.36
N ASN A 288 6.75 -22.38 3.78
CA ASN A 288 6.97 -22.39 2.33
C ASN A 288 7.15 -23.80 1.75
N LEU A 289 7.81 -24.69 2.49
CA LEU A 289 7.92 -26.09 2.11
C LEU A 289 6.54 -26.79 2.09
N ASN A 290 5.68 -26.51 3.08
CA ASN A 290 4.31 -27.01 3.07
C ASN A 290 3.51 -26.48 1.87
N ARG A 291 3.60 -25.17 1.56
CA ARG A 291 2.98 -24.59 0.35
C ARG A 291 3.41 -25.32 -0.93
N LEU A 292 4.70 -25.61 -1.03
CA LEU A 292 5.27 -26.29 -2.18
C LEU A 292 4.79 -27.77 -2.26
N ALA A 293 4.88 -28.51 -1.16
CA ALA A 293 4.40 -29.89 -1.11
C ALA A 293 2.92 -29.99 -1.45
N ASP A 294 2.07 -29.12 -0.87
CA ASP A 294 0.64 -29.08 -1.15
C ASP A 294 0.34 -28.73 -2.61
N SER A 295 1.16 -27.86 -3.21
CA SER A 295 1.01 -27.49 -4.63
C SER A 295 1.33 -28.67 -5.54
N TRP A 296 2.40 -29.44 -5.25
CA TRP A 296 2.72 -30.66 -6.00
C TRP A 296 1.68 -31.75 -5.81
N LEU A 297 1.17 -31.96 -4.58
CA LEU A 297 0.09 -32.92 -4.32
C LEU A 297 -1.20 -32.53 -5.04
N ALA A 298 -1.58 -31.26 -5.01
CA ALA A 298 -2.74 -30.76 -5.76
C ALA A 298 -2.57 -30.92 -7.28
N ALA A 299 -1.34 -30.88 -7.77
CA ALA A 299 -1.00 -31.12 -9.17
C ALA A 299 -0.94 -32.62 -9.50
N LYS A 300 -1.20 -33.51 -8.54
CA LYS A 300 -1.08 -35.00 -8.63
C LYS A 300 0.35 -35.46 -8.93
N GLU A 301 1.34 -34.69 -8.57
CA GLU A 301 2.77 -34.95 -8.75
C GLU A 301 3.39 -35.46 -7.43
N ALA A 302 2.88 -36.59 -6.93
CA ALA A 302 3.27 -37.15 -5.64
C ALA A 302 4.78 -37.41 -5.53
N LEU A 303 5.43 -37.89 -6.61
CA LEU A 303 6.87 -38.11 -6.65
C LEU A 303 7.69 -36.85 -6.47
N LYS A 304 7.18 -35.68 -6.93
CA LYS A 304 7.84 -34.41 -6.72
C LYS A 304 7.59 -33.83 -5.31
N ALA A 305 6.45 -34.16 -4.72
CA ALA A 305 6.13 -33.77 -3.33
C ALA A 305 6.95 -34.56 -2.31
N LEU A 306 7.28 -35.81 -2.62
CA LEU A 306 7.86 -36.76 -1.67
C LEU A 306 9.17 -36.26 -0.99
N PRO A 307 10.21 -35.79 -1.70
CA PRO A 307 11.45 -35.31 -1.05
C PRO A 307 11.21 -34.06 -0.19
N ILE A 308 10.21 -33.25 -0.55
CA ILE A 308 9.86 -32.05 0.20
C ILE A 308 9.16 -32.45 1.50
N LEU A 309 8.23 -33.39 1.45
CA LEU A 309 7.56 -33.92 2.64
C LEU A 309 8.54 -34.62 3.59
N GLY A 310 9.52 -35.35 3.06
CA GLY A 310 10.61 -35.90 3.85
C GLY A 310 11.39 -34.82 4.60
N LYS A 311 11.73 -33.73 3.94
CA LYS A 311 12.39 -32.56 4.57
C LYS A 311 11.50 -31.92 5.64
N ILE A 312 10.20 -31.76 5.37
CA ILE A 312 9.23 -31.23 6.34
C ILE A 312 9.19 -32.12 7.58
N ALA A 313 9.13 -33.44 7.41
CA ALA A 313 9.10 -34.42 8.51
C ALA A 313 10.38 -34.41 9.38
N THR A 314 11.49 -33.87 8.87
CA THR A 314 12.71 -33.66 9.69
C THR A 314 12.70 -32.35 10.46
N LEU A 315 11.94 -31.36 10.00
CA LEU A 315 11.86 -30.02 10.60
C LEU A 315 10.73 -29.89 11.63
N ASP A 316 9.72 -30.74 11.53
CA ASP A 316 8.51 -30.70 12.36
C ASP A 316 8.50 -31.86 13.37
N ASP A 317 8.45 -31.51 14.64
CA ASP A 317 8.44 -32.46 15.74
C ASP A 317 7.03 -32.92 16.19
N SER A 318 5.97 -32.50 15.49
CA SER A 318 4.59 -32.80 15.87
C SER A 318 4.14 -34.22 15.57
N GLY A 319 4.83 -34.93 14.68
CA GLY A 319 4.42 -36.21 14.11
C GLY A 319 3.36 -36.15 13.01
N GLU A 320 2.70 -35.00 12.83
CA GLU A 320 1.71 -34.80 11.76
C GLU A 320 2.36 -34.82 10.37
N SER A 321 3.56 -34.25 10.26
CA SER A 321 4.32 -34.26 9.02
C SER A 321 4.82 -35.65 8.64
N ASP A 322 5.25 -36.43 9.61
CA ASP A 322 5.58 -37.88 9.40
C ASP A 322 4.34 -38.63 8.91
N LEU A 323 3.16 -38.37 9.47
CA LEU A 323 1.89 -39.00 9.04
C LEU A 323 1.50 -38.52 7.61
N LYS A 324 1.68 -37.27 7.26
CA LYS A 324 1.42 -36.76 5.91
C LYS A 324 2.37 -37.37 4.90
N TYR A 325 3.64 -37.49 5.24
CA TYR A 325 4.67 -38.13 4.43
C TYR A 325 4.35 -39.60 4.19
N SER A 326 4.01 -40.36 5.25
CA SER A 326 3.66 -41.79 5.16
C SER A 326 2.43 -42.06 4.30
N ARG A 327 1.42 -41.17 4.31
CA ARG A 327 0.26 -41.29 3.41
C ARG A 327 0.66 -41.22 1.94
N VAL A 328 1.61 -40.37 1.60
CA VAL A 328 2.10 -40.25 0.21
C VAL A 328 2.94 -41.49 -0.14
N LEU A 329 3.80 -41.97 0.77
CA LEU A 329 4.57 -43.20 0.61
C LEU A 329 3.64 -44.39 0.40
N PHE A 330 2.57 -44.52 1.21
CA PHE A 330 1.55 -45.54 1.08
C PHE A 330 0.87 -45.50 -0.30
N GLY A 331 0.46 -44.32 -0.76
CA GLY A 331 -0.15 -44.10 -2.08
C GLY A 331 0.80 -44.39 -3.25
N LEU A 332 2.11 -44.36 -3.01
CA LEU A 332 3.16 -44.75 -3.99
C LEU A 332 3.64 -46.19 -3.81
N GLU A 333 2.97 -47.00 -2.99
CA GLU A 333 3.29 -48.39 -2.68
C GLU A 333 4.71 -48.60 -2.10
N GLN A 334 5.30 -47.53 -1.53
CA GLN A 334 6.60 -47.59 -0.83
C GLN A 334 6.39 -48.06 0.61
N TRP A 335 5.94 -49.31 0.74
CA TRP A 335 5.42 -49.89 1.99
C TRP A 335 6.41 -49.83 3.15
N GLN A 336 7.69 -50.17 2.92
CA GLN A 336 8.70 -50.17 3.99
C GLN A 336 8.95 -48.73 4.50
N ASN A 337 9.12 -47.77 3.58
CA ASN A 337 9.33 -46.36 3.97
C ASN A 337 8.09 -45.82 4.68
N ALA A 338 6.89 -46.23 4.30
CA ALA A 338 5.65 -45.84 4.95
C ALA A 338 5.57 -46.38 6.38
N GLU A 339 5.95 -47.69 6.61
CA GLU A 339 5.99 -48.28 7.94
C GLU A 339 6.94 -47.54 8.87
N ASP A 340 8.17 -47.25 8.41
CA ASP A 340 9.19 -46.53 9.19
C ASP A 340 8.68 -45.14 9.60
N SER A 341 8.09 -44.42 8.65
CA SER A 341 7.54 -43.08 8.89
C SER A 341 6.33 -43.10 9.84
N LEU A 342 5.43 -44.06 9.71
CA LEU A 342 4.27 -44.25 10.59
C LEU A 342 4.70 -44.60 12.02
N THR A 343 5.67 -45.50 12.15
CA THR A 343 6.23 -45.85 13.45
C THR A 343 6.82 -44.65 14.16
N LYS A 344 7.58 -43.83 13.44
CA LYS A 344 8.12 -42.55 13.95
C LYS A 344 6.99 -41.57 14.33
N SER A 345 5.99 -41.43 13.48
CA SER A 345 4.83 -40.58 13.73
C SER A 345 4.12 -40.93 15.04
N LEU A 346 3.91 -42.24 15.29
CA LEU A 346 3.22 -42.77 16.47
C LEU A 346 3.96 -42.52 17.79
N THR A 347 5.26 -42.25 17.79
CA THR A 347 6.00 -41.84 19.00
C THR A 347 5.58 -40.46 19.51
N LYS A 348 5.01 -39.65 18.63
CA LYS A 348 4.68 -38.23 18.88
C LYS A 348 3.16 -37.97 18.89
N LEU A 349 2.39 -38.68 18.04
CA LEU A 349 0.95 -38.48 17.89
C LEU A 349 0.16 -39.00 19.08
N LYS A 350 -0.94 -38.30 19.42
CA LYS A 350 -1.91 -38.70 20.45
C LYS A 350 -3.34 -38.59 19.90
N GLY A 351 -4.28 -39.17 20.65
CA GLY A 351 -5.70 -39.07 20.35
C GLY A 351 -6.08 -39.54 18.95
N LYS A 352 -7.01 -38.88 18.30
CA LYS A 352 -7.56 -39.25 17.00
C LYS A 352 -6.49 -39.45 15.91
N ARG A 353 -5.47 -38.61 15.89
CA ARG A 353 -4.37 -38.70 14.90
C ARG A 353 -3.56 -39.99 15.05
N ALA A 354 -3.35 -40.44 16.28
CA ALA A 354 -2.70 -41.75 16.54
C ALA A 354 -3.57 -42.92 16.04
N GLY A 355 -4.90 -42.84 16.15
CA GLY A 355 -5.83 -43.82 15.57
C GLY A 355 -5.67 -43.94 14.07
N THR A 356 -5.68 -42.82 13.36
CA THR A 356 -5.49 -42.79 11.91
C THR A 356 -4.11 -43.33 11.50
N ALA A 357 -3.06 -43.00 12.23
CA ALA A 357 -1.72 -43.55 11.96
C ALA A 357 -1.64 -45.07 12.19
N LEU A 358 -2.28 -45.57 13.24
CA LEU A 358 -2.36 -47.03 13.54
C LEU A 358 -3.13 -47.78 12.48
N LEU A 359 -4.26 -47.27 12.00
CA LEU A 359 -5.00 -47.87 10.91
C LEU A 359 -4.15 -47.95 9.63
N LEU A 360 -3.49 -46.84 9.26
CA LEU A 360 -2.62 -46.83 8.07
C LEU A 360 -1.41 -47.76 8.25
N LEU A 361 -0.83 -47.83 9.46
CA LEU A 361 0.26 -48.75 9.77
C LEU A 361 -0.17 -50.21 9.60
N GLY A 362 -1.35 -50.60 10.12
CA GLY A 362 -1.88 -51.92 9.92
C GLY A 362 -2.08 -52.28 8.44
N MET A 363 -2.61 -51.35 7.64
CA MET A 363 -2.74 -51.54 6.20
C MET A 363 -1.37 -51.69 5.50
N THR A 364 -0.39 -50.87 5.90
CA THR A 364 0.99 -50.94 5.38
C THR A 364 1.62 -52.31 5.69
N GLN A 365 1.52 -52.76 6.94
CA GLN A 365 2.03 -54.06 7.40
C GLN A 365 1.35 -55.24 6.71
N PHE A 366 0.06 -55.09 6.41
CA PHE A 366 -0.68 -56.08 5.60
C PHE A 366 -0.07 -56.20 4.19
N HIS A 367 0.19 -55.10 3.52
CA HIS A 367 0.83 -55.12 2.19
C HIS A 367 2.27 -55.63 2.21
N LEU A 368 2.96 -55.52 3.34
CA LEU A 368 4.29 -56.12 3.55
C LEU A 368 4.23 -57.67 3.89
N GLY A 369 3.03 -58.22 4.00
CA GLY A 369 2.85 -59.61 4.42
C GLY A 369 3.08 -59.88 5.92
N GLN A 370 3.20 -58.81 6.71
CA GLN A 370 3.47 -58.86 8.15
C GLN A 370 2.16 -59.00 8.94
N LEU A 371 1.42 -60.10 8.71
CA LEU A 371 0.04 -60.28 9.20
C LEU A 371 -0.09 -60.16 10.72
N SER A 372 0.85 -60.70 11.51
CA SER A 372 0.82 -60.60 12.97
C SER A 372 0.98 -59.19 13.47
N GLN A 373 1.84 -58.37 12.83
CA GLN A 373 2.04 -56.96 13.14
C GLN A 373 0.82 -56.12 12.73
N ALA A 374 0.25 -56.39 11.54
CA ALA A 374 -0.98 -55.77 11.05
C ALA A 374 -2.14 -56.00 12.04
N LYS A 375 -2.35 -57.25 12.53
CA LYS A 375 -3.34 -57.55 13.56
C LYS A 375 -3.14 -56.71 14.82
N ALA A 376 -1.89 -56.57 15.30
CA ALA A 376 -1.58 -55.77 16.50
C ALA A 376 -1.90 -54.28 16.28
N SER A 377 -1.60 -53.74 15.11
CA SER A 377 -1.89 -52.37 14.75
C SER A 377 -3.39 -52.10 14.63
N PHE A 378 -4.14 -52.98 13.97
CA PHE A 378 -5.60 -52.88 13.87
C PHE A 378 -6.29 -53.01 15.22
N THR A 379 -5.82 -53.94 16.09
CA THR A 379 -6.34 -54.09 17.46
C THR A 379 -6.19 -52.81 18.29
N LYS A 380 -5.11 -52.04 18.07
CA LYS A 380 -4.95 -50.73 18.70
C LYS A 380 -5.85 -49.66 18.04
N ALA A 381 -5.99 -49.70 16.71
CA ALA A 381 -6.78 -48.73 15.95
C ALA A 381 -8.29 -48.83 16.26
N VAL A 382 -8.85 -50.03 16.48
CA VAL A 382 -10.26 -50.27 16.86
C VAL A 382 -10.68 -49.49 18.14
N LYS A 383 -9.73 -49.15 19.01
CA LYS A 383 -10.01 -48.38 20.24
C LYS A 383 -10.39 -46.94 19.98
N PHE A 384 -10.10 -46.42 18.80
CA PHE A 384 -10.43 -45.05 18.38
C PHE A 384 -11.78 -45.07 17.63
N GLU A 385 -12.65 -44.16 18.01
CA GLU A 385 -14.04 -44.12 17.55
C GLU A 385 -14.15 -44.00 16.03
N ASP A 386 -13.37 -43.09 15.44
CA ASP A 386 -13.42 -42.81 14.01
C ASP A 386 -12.88 -43.97 13.15
N GLU A 387 -11.88 -44.70 13.63
CA GLU A 387 -11.25 -45.81 12.93
C GLU A 387 -11.85 -47.17 13.25
N ARG A 388 -12.69 -47.27 14.28
CA ARG A 388 -13.25 -48.55 14.82
C ARG A 388 -13.83 -49.46 13.76
N ASN A 389 -14.69 -48.92 12.91
CA ASN A 389 -15.38 -49.76 11.92
C ASN A 389 -14.41 -50.30 10.85
N GLN A 390 -13.54 -49.43 10.31
CA GLN A 390 -12.60 -49.81 9.26
C GLN A 390 -11.51 -50.73 9.81
N ALA A 391 -10.94 -50.39 10.94
CA ALA A 391 -9.95 -51.22 11.61
C ALA A 391 -10.52 -52.62 12.01
N GLY A 392 -11.80 -52.66 12.45
CA GLY A 392 -12.49 -53.91 12.76
C GLY A 392 -12.74 -54.82 11.52
N GLN A 393 -12.98 -54.21 10.36
CA GLN A 393 -13.07 -54.98 9.10
C GLN A 393 -11.73 -55.58 8.71
N TRP A 394 -10.66 -54.79 8.74
CA TRP A 394 -9.31 -55.23 8.47
C TRP A 394 -8.86 -56.30 9.47
N LEU A 395 -9.18 -56.15 10.75
CA LEU A 395 -8.83 -57.11 11.80
C LEU A 395 -9.43 -58.48 11.53
N ARG A 396 -10.74 -58.55 11.21
CA ARG A 396 -11.40 -59.81 10.84
C ARG A 396 -10.78 -60.43 9.60
N HIS A 397 -10.44 -59.65 8.60
CA HIS A 397 -9.80 -60.15 7.38
C HIS A 397 -8.41 -60.78 7.67
N VAL A 398 -7.60 -60.08 8.48
CA VAL A 398 -6.27 -60.62 8.88
C VAL A 398 -6.41 -61.86 9.77
N ASP A 399 -7.40 -61.91 10.67
CA ASP A 399 -7.65 -63.07 11.53
C ASP A 399 -8.01 -64.32 10.70
N ASN A 400 -8.86 -64.13 9.66
CA ASN A 400 -9.19 -65.26 8.76
C ASN A 400 -7.94 -65.75 8.03
N LEU A 401 -7.10 -64.88 7.49
CA LEU A 401 -5.87 -65.31 6.79
C LEU A 401 -4.87 -66.01 7.70
N LEU A 402 -4.78 -65.56 8.97
CA LEU A 402 -3.92 -66.26 9.94
C LEU A 402 -4.44 -67.66 10.35
N SER A 403 -5.76 -67.77 10.41
CA SER A 403 -6.38 -69.10 10.72
C SER A 403 -6.32 -70.14 9.54
N GLU A 404 -6.40 -69.64 8.28
CA GLU A 404 -6.26 -70.43 7.09
C GLU A 404 -4.80 -70.90 6.84
N GLY A 405 -3.81 -70.14 7.37
CA GLY A 405 -2.38 -70.43 7.25
C GLY A 405 -1.83 -71.40 8.34
N GLU A 406 -2.60 -71.74 9.39
CA GLU A 406 -2.23 -72.76 10.33
C GLU A 406 -2.55 -74.14 9.69
N PRO A 407 -1.54 -75.00 9.45
CA PRO A 407 -1.85 -76.40 9.00
C PRO A 407 -2.66 -77.10 10.10
N ASP A 408 -3.79 -77.72 9.71
CA ASP A 408 -4.59 -78.55 10.60
C ASP A 408 -3.65 -79.42 11.43
N ALA A 409 -3.51 -79.11 12.73
CA ALA A 409 -2.91 -79.97 13.69
C ALA A 409 -3.94 -81.06 14.01
N GLY A 410 -4.01 -82.09 13.12
CA GLY A 410 -4.73 -83.34 13.30
C GLY A 410 -3.96 -84.34 14.16
#